data_37be0003ef728b04fecb066b4cf0824c
#
_entry.id   37be0003ef728b04fecb066b4cf0824c
#
_cell.length_a   1.000
_cell.length_b   1.000
_cell.length_c   1.000
_cell.angle_alpha   90.00
_cell.angle_beta   90.00
_cell.angle_gamma   90.00
#
_symmetry.space_group_name_H-M   'P 1'
#
loop_
_entity.id
_entity.type
_entity.pdbx_description
1 polymer ?
#
loop_
_entity_poly.entity_id
_entity_poly.type
_entity_poly.pdbx_seq_one_letter_code
_entity_poly.pdbx_strand_id
1 'polypeptide(L)'
;ISIKFEKAPSYKGNGQAAADVYAELKGIHFEGGSLQASLDMLQKKGTGNVIQGSTAVDDVRGYQYYSGKLDQLADTFAKSMNASNNGNNHKDQNLLSNSTDDSTNGITAGNIGISKGWTSGTVHISTNGTNRTDTILDMIAAMKDTKKLNGKTFADYMNNLSTQLASDSS
;
A
#
# COMPACT_ATOMS: atom_id res chain seq x y z
N ILE A 1 -35.74 -17.31 4.04
CA ILE A 1 -34.31 -17.60 4.22
C ILE A 1 -33.99 -17.26 5.66
N SER A 2 -33.69 -18.26 6.47
CA SER A 2 -33.28 -18.05 7.87
C SER A 2 -31.77 -17.98 7.91
N ILE A 3 -31.21 -16.81 8.17
CA ILE A 3 -29.80 -16.66 8.40
C ILE A 3 -29.53 -16.96 9.86
N LYS A 4 -28.89 -18.08 10.13
CA LYS A 4 -28.49 -18.48 11.48
C LYS A 4 -27.05 -17.99 11.70
N PHE A 5 -26.90 -16.94 12.47
CA PHE A 5 -25.57 -16.54 12.95
C PHE A 5 -25.19 -17.48 14.10
N GLU A 6 -24.30 -18.41 13.84
CA GLU A 6 -23.65 -19.13 14.94
C GLU A 6 -22.57 -18.22 15.54
N LYS A 7 -22.66 -18.04 16.85
CA LYS A 7 -21.68 -17.27 17.60
C LYS A 7 -20.34 -18.00 17.51
N ALA A 8 -19.35 -17.38 16.90
CA ALA A 8 -18.03 -17.97 16.84
C ALA A 8 -17.55 -18.25 18.27
N PRO A 9 -16.89 -19.39 18.50
CA PRO A 9 -16.46 -19.80 19.86
C PRO A 9 -15.51 -18.80 20.53
N SER A 10 -14.85 -17.97 19.75
CA SER A 10 -13.89 -16.95 20.19
C SER A 10 -14.52 -15.58 20.51
N TYR A 11 -15.82 -15.39 20.23
CA TYR A 11 -16.46 -14.10 20.49
C TYR A 11 -16.62 -13.84 21.99
N LYS A 12 -15.82 -12.95 22.53
CA LYS A 12 -15.79 -12.61 23.98
C LYS A 12 -16.70 -11.44 24.37
N GLY A 13 -17.50 -10.88 23.46
CA GLY A 13 -18.29 -9.69 23.77
C GLY A 13 -17.45 -8.41 23.89
N ASN A 14 -18.01 -7.35 24.40
CA ASN A 14 -17.45 -6.00 24.48
C ASN A 14 -15.91 -5.92 24.63
N GLY A 15 -15.25 -5.34 23.67
CA GLY A 15 -13.83 -5.04 23.71
C GLY A 15 -12.95 -5.75 22.68
N GLN A 16 -13.54 -6.53 21.78
CA GLN A 16 -12.79 -7.14 20.69
C GLN A 16 -12.39 -6.07 19.66
N ALA A 17 -11.10 -6.02 19.30
CA ALA A 17 -10.60 -5.08 18.32
C ALA A 17 -11.24 -5.32 16.95
N ALA A 18 -11.46 -4.25 16.17
CA ALA A 18 -12.07 -4.35 14.83
C ALA A 18 -11.34 -5.35 13.91
N ALA A 19 -10.03 -5.57 14.12
CA ALA A 19 -9.23 -6.56 13.41
C ALA A 19 -9.67 -8.01 13.67
N ASP A 20 -10.13 -8.32 14.88
CA ASP A 20 -10.57 -9.67 15.24
C ASP A 20 -11.94 -9.99 14.63
N VAL A 21 -12.83 -9.00 14.60
CA VAL A 21 -14.13 -9.10 13.91
C VAL A 21 -13.94 -9.30 12.41
N TYR A 22 -12.96 -8.64 11.82
CA TYR A 22 -12.60 -8.80 10.40
C TYR A 22 -12.06 -10.21 10.09
N ALA A 23 -11.28 -10.79 11.00
CA ALA A 23 -10.75 -12.16 10.83
C ALA A 23 -11.87 -13.22 10.86
N GLU A 24 -12.91 -13.01 11.66
CA GLU A 24 -14.06 -13.90 11.75
C GLU A 24 -14.98 -13.83 10.52
N LEU A 25 -15.10 -12.66 9.89
CA LEU A 25 -15.88 -12.48 8.65
C LEU A 25 -15.25 -13.15 7.43
N LYS A 26 -13.96 -13.47 7.46
CA LYS A 26 -13.23 -14.13 6.34
C LYS A 26 -13.77 -15.50 5.94
N GLY A 27 -14.54 -16.17 6.79
CA GLY A 27 -15.14 -17.46 6.51
C GLY A 27 -16.59 -17.41 6.03
N ILE A 28 -17.20 -16.23 5.99
CA ILE A 28 -18.60 -16.09 5.58
C ILE A 28 -18.70 -16.02 4.05
N HIS A 29 -19.41 -16.95 3.46
CA HIS A 29 -19.72 -16.96 2.04
C HIS A 29 -21.22 -17.01 1.85
N PHE A 30 -21.75 -16.10 1.04
CA PHE A 30 -23.16 -16.11 0.62
C PHE A 30 -23.25 -16.59 -0.82
N GLU A 31 -24.24 -17.41 -1.12
CA GLU A 31 -24.48 -17.87 -2.50
C GLU A 31 -25.08 -16.74 -3.35
N GLY A 32 -24.27 -15.73 -3.66
CA GLY A 32 -24.65 -14.60 -4.52
C GLY A 32 -25.36 -13.45 -3.80
N GLY A 33 -25.71 -12.44 -4.58
CA GLY A 33 -26.43 -11.26 -4.13
C GLY A 33 -25.54 -10.09 -3.69
N SER A 34 -26.18 -8.94 -3.39
CA SER A 34 -25.47 -7.68 -3.05
C SER A 34 -24.61 -7.79 -1.80
N LEU A 35 -24.98 -8.64 -0.85
CA LEU A 35 -24.20 -8.83 0.38
C LEU A 35 -22.88 -9.55 0.09
N GLN A 36 -22.91 -10.59 -0.76
CA GLN A 36 -21.65 -11.26 -1.19
C GLN A 36 -20.78 -10.30 -1.98
N ALA A 37 -21.33 -9.52 -2.89
CA ALA A 37 -20.59 -8.51 -3.63
C ALA A 37 -19.92 -7.48 -2.70
N SER A 38 -20.63 -7.03 -1.66
CA SER A 38 -20.07 -6.11 -0.67
C SER A 38 -18.94 -6.74 0.15
N LEU A 39 -19.07 -8.02 0.52
CA LEU A 39 -18.00 -8.75 1.20
C LEU A 39 -16.79 -8.96 0.31
N ASP A 40 -17.01 -9.29 -0.96
CA ASP A 40 -15.93 -9.44 -1.93
C ASP A 40 -15.17 -8.12 -2.13
N MET A 41 -15.88 -7.00 -2.22
CA MET A 41 -15.26 -5.67 -2.27
C MET A 41 -14.42 -5.35 -1.04
N LEU A 42 -14.81 -5.82 0.14
CA LEU A 42 -14.05 -5.58 1.37
C LEU A 42 -12.87 -6.53 1.56
N GLN A 43 -13.02 -7.79 1.16
CA GLN A 43 -12.09 -8.87 1.55
C GLN A 43 -11.15 -9.29 0.44
N LYS A 44 -11.55 -9.20 -0.83
CA LYS A 44 -10.76 -9.74 -1.94
C LYS A 44 -9.61 -8.82 -2.32
N LYS A 45 -8.47 -9.45 -2.53
CA LYS A 45 -7.22 -8.76 -2.90
C LYS A 45 -7.01 -8.66 -4.40
N GLY A 46 -7.84 -9.35 -5.20
CA GLY A 46 -7.69 -9.45 -6.64
C GLY A 46 -6.29 -9.91 -7.08
N THR A 47 -6.22 -10.86 -7.98
CA THR A 47 -4.93 -11.27 -8.57
C THR A 47 -4.70 -10.63 -9.93
N GLY A 48 -5.76 -10.08 -10.55
CA GLY A 48 -5.72 -9.54 -11.91
C GLY A 48 -5.51 -10.60 -12.99
N ASN A 49 -5.58 -11.88 -12.63
CA ASN A 49 -5.47 -12.99 -13.57
C ASN A 49 -6.79 -13.71 -13.67
N VAL A 50 -7.45 -13.61 -14.82
CA VAL A 50 -8.59 -14.46 -15.20
C VAL A 50 -8.02 -15.84 -15.53
N ILE A 51 -8.19 -16.80 -14.63
CA ILE A 51 -7.95 -18.20 -14.96
C ILE A 51 -9.23 -18.72 -15.63
N GLN A 52 -9.24 -18.74 -16.96
CA GLN A 52 -10.32 -19.32 -17.74
C GLN A 52 -10.51 -20.78 -17.32
N GLY A 53 -11.70 -21.13 -16.81
CA GLY A 53 -12.08 -22.49 -16.45
C GLY A 53 -11.98 -22.86 -14.97
N SER A 54 -11.61 -21.95 -14.09
CA SER A 54 -11.65 -22.17 -12.64
C SER A 54 -12.89 -21.51 -12.03
N THR A 55 -13.61 -22.22 -11.17
CA THR A 55 -14.74 -21.71 -10.37
C THR A 55 -14.30 -20.80 -9.20
N ALA A 56 -13.00 -20.65 -8.98
CA ALA A 56 -12.45 -19.74 -7.98
C ALA A 56 -12.03 -18.43 -8.65
N VAL A 57 -12.98 -17.54 -8.87
CA VAL A 57 -12.70 -16.19 -9.38
C VAL A 57 -12.20 -15.33 -8.21
N ASP A 58 -10.90 -15.33 -7.98
CA ASP A 58 -10.26 -14.41 -7.04
C ASP A 58 -9.94 -13.07 -7.72
N ASP A 59 -10.81 -12.66 -8.63
CA ASP A 59 -10.55 -11.58 -9.58
C ASP A 59 -11.17 -10.24 -9.16
N VAL A 60 -11.89 -10.21 -8.04
CA VAL A 60 -12.48 -8.97 -7.50
C VAL A 60 -11.37 -8.15 -6.86
N ARG A 61 -11.05 -7.03 -7.49
CA ARG A 61 -10.14 -6.02 -6.95
C ARG A 61 -10.91 -5.14 -5.95
N GLY A 62 -10.96 -5.61 -4.72
CA GLY A 62 -11.64 -4.90 -3.63
C GLY A 62 -10.73 -3.87 -2.94
N TYR A 63 -11.22 -3.35 -1.82
CA TYR A 63 -10.51 -2.38 -0.99
C TYR A 63 -9.06 -2.82 -0.66
N GLN A 64 -8.87 -4.09 -0.30
CA GLN A 64 -7.55 -4.61 0.06
C GLN A 64 -6.57 -4.61 -1.12
N TYR A 65 -7.05 -4.78 -2.34
CA TYR A 65 -6.21 -4.67 -3.54
C TYR A 65 -5.68 -3.24 -3.70
N TYR A 66 -6.57 -2.25 -3.68
CA TYR A 66 -6.20 -0.85 -3.89
C TYR A 66 -5.36 -0.31 -2.73
N SER A 67 -5.71 -0.64 -1.49
CA SER A 67 -4.89 -0.31 -0.32
C SER A 67 -3.48 -0.88 -0.45
N GLY A 68 -3.33 -2.16 -0.79
CA GLY A 68 -2.02 -2.77 -0.98
C GLY A 68 -1.21 -2.16 -2.12
N LYS A 69 -1.87 -1.69 -3.19
CA LYS A 69 -1.21 -0.97 -4.29
C LYS A 69 -0.73 0.42 -3.88
N LEU A 70 -1.52 1.12 -3.07
CA LEU A 70 -1.13 2.42 -2.50
C LEU A 70 0.02 2.26 -1.49
N ASP A 71 -0.02 1.20 -0.67
CA ASP A 71 1.06 0.88 0.26
C ASP A 71 2.37 0.59 -0.49
N GLN A 72 2.31 -0.19 -1.57
CA GLN A 72 3.46 -0.45 -2.44
C GLN A 72 4.02 0.85 -3.03
N LEU A 73 3.14 1.75 -3.48
CA LEU A 73 3.54 3.04 -4.03
C LEU A 73 4.25 3.89 -2.97
N ALA A 74 3.67 4.00 -1.77
CA ALA A 74 4.22 4.79 -0.67
C ALA A 74 5.58 4.26 -0.20
N ASP A 75 5.69 2.94 0.00
CA ASP A 75 6.95 2.30 0.39
C ASP A 75 8.04 2.50 -0.67
N THR A 76 7.69 2.29 -1.95
CA THR A 76 8.64 2.46 -3.06
C THR A 76 9.07 3.92 -3.21
N PHE A 77 8.15 4.86 -3.03
CA PHE A 77 8.44 6.29 -3.06
C PHE A 77 9.41 6.67 -1.94
N ALA A 78 9.07 6.32 -0.69
CA ALA A 78 9.92 6.63 0.46
C ALA A 78 11.32 6.04 0.32
N LYS A 79 11.42 4.76 -0.05
CA LYS A 79 12.70 4.09 -0.29
C LYS A 79 13.50 4.74 -1.40
N SER A 80 12.84 5.18 -2.47
CA SER A 80 13.51 5.84 -3.60
C SER A 80 14.06 7.20 -3.21
N MET A 81 13.29 8.00 -2.49
CA MET A 81 13.74 9.31 -2.01
C MET A 81 14.89 9.19 -1.00
N ASN A 82 14.73 8.27 -0.03
CA ASN A 82 15.77 8.00 0.95
C ASN A 82 17.05 7.46 0.29
N ALA A 83 16.95 6.54 -0.66
CA ALA A 83 18.10 6.01 -1.38
C ALA A 83 18.84 7.08 -2.17
N SER A 84 18.13 7.99 -2.83
CA SER A 84 18.74 9.13 -3.52
C SER A 84 19.44 10.06 -2.54
N ASN A 85 18.86 10.30 -1.35
CA ASN A 85 19.46 11.16 -0.33
C ASN A 85 20.65 10.50 0.39
N ASN A 86 20.65 9.17 0.52
CA ASN A 86 21.71 8.38 1.11
C ASN A 86 22.82 8.00 0.10
N GLY A 87 22.69 8.39 -1.17
CA GLY A 87 23.67 8.09 -2.21
C GLY A 87 25.07 8.63 -1.87
N ASN A 88 26.11 7.94 -2.37
CA ASN A 88 27.50 8.38 -2.34
C ASN A 88 28.06 8.79 -0.96
N ASN A 89 28.08 7.84 -0.02
CA ASN A 89 28.70 7.96 1.31
C ASN A 89 27.91 8.69 2.39
N HIS A 90 26.70 9.11 2.13
CA HIS A 90 25.79 9.58 3.19
C HIS A 90 24.95 8.40 3.70
N LYS A 91 25.04 8.12 4.99
CA LYS A 91 24.21 7.10 5.66
C LYS A 91 23.24 7.80 6.60
N ASP A 92 22.08 7.18 6.78
CA ASP A 92 21.06 7.63 7.75
C ASP A 92 20.48 9.03 7.49
N GLN A 93 20.61 9.54 6.26
CA GLN A 93 19.97 10.77 5.81
C GLN A 93 18.57 10.49 5.24
N ASN A 94 17.74 9.77 6.01
CA ASN A 94 16.40 9.41 5.58
C ASN A 94 15.43 10.58 5.71
N LEU A 95 14.84 10.99 4.59
CA LEU A 95 13.87 12.10 4.54
C LEU A 95 12.48 11.66 4.95
N LEU A 96 12.13 10.41 4.62
CA LEU A 96 10.82 9.82 4.83
C LEU A 96 10.92 8.60 5.73
N SER A 97 9.92 8.44 6.58
CA SER A 97 9.82 7.34 7.54
C SER A 97 8.38 6.95 7.78
N ASN A 98 8.19 5.89 8.53
CA ASN A 98 6.91 5.53 9.15
C ASN A 98 6.61 6.52 10.28
N SER A 99 5.51 7.24 10.20
CA SER A 99 5.12 8.26 11.17
C SER A 99 4.86 7.70 12.59
N THR A 100 4.69 6.39 12.73
CA THR A 100 4.43 5.75 14.03
C THR A 100 5.70 5.55 14.85
N ASP A 101 6.76 5.06 14.22
CA ASP A 101 7.99 4.63 14.92
C ASP A 101 9.28 5.24 14.34
N ASP A 102 9.15 6.07 13.30
CA ASP A 102 10.27 6.67 12.56
C ASP A 102 11.17 5.65 11.82
N SER A 103 10.69 4.42 11.65
CA SER A 103 11.39 3.40 10.90
C SER A 103 11.33 3.64 9.39
N THR A 104 12.33 3.20 8.64
CA THR A 104 12.28 3.14 7.18
C THR A 104 11.63 1.85 6.65
N ASN A 105 11.20 0.96 7.54
CA ASN A 105 10.50 -0.27 7.22
C ASN A 105 9.01 -0.14 7.54
N GLY A 106 8.19 -0.94 6.88
CA GLY A 106 6.74 -0.98 7.13
C GLY A 106 6.02 0.33 6.76
N ILE A 107 6.57 1.09 5.82
CA ILE A 107 5.92 2.30 5.30
C ILE A 107 4.74 1.88 4.44
N THR A 108 3.59 2.49 4.70
CA THR A 108 2.33 2.30 3.99
C THR A 108 1.76 3.66 3.58
N ALA A 109 0.73 3.68 2.75
CA ALA A 109 0.03 4.92 2.39
C ALA A 109 -0.60 5.62 3.61
N GLY A 110 -0.95 4.84 4.64
CA GLY A 110 -1.57 5.37 5.87
C GLY A 110 -0.57 5.91 6.90
N ASN A 111 0.72 5.57 6.79
CA ASN A 111 1.71 5.95 7.80
C ASN A 111 2.98 6.62 7.24
N ILE A 112 3.06 6.83 5.94
CA ILE A 112 4.20 7.57 5.36
C ILE A 112 4.25 8.99 5.94
N GLY A 113 5.42 9.39 6.40
CA GLY A 113 5.65 10.69 7.00
C GLY A 113 7.05 11.22 6.76
N ILE A 114 7.28 12.44 7.20
CA ILE A 114 8.59 13.07 7.21
C ILE A 114 9.34 12.55 8.44
N SER A 115 10.61 12.19 8.27
CA SER A 115 11.42 11.65 9.36
C SER A 115 11.62 12.70 10.48
N LYS A 116 11.79 12.21 11.70
CA LYS A 116 12.11 13.07 12.85
C LYS A 116 13.45 13.80 12.65
N GLY A 117 14.39 13.12 11.98
CA GLY A 117 15.68 13.73 11.64
C GLY A 117 15.52 14.96 10.75
N TRP A 118 14.62 14.91 9.76
CA TRP A 118 14.35 16.07 8.90
C TRP A 118 13.62 17.18 9.65
N THR A 119 12.60 16.85 10.43
CA THR A 119 11.86 17.86 11.21
C THR A 119 12.70 18.54 12.28
N SER A 120 13.69 17.83 12.83
CA SER A 120 14.65 18.41 13.81
C SER A 120 15.82 19.14 13.18
N GLY A 121 16.00 19.07 11.84
CA GLY A 121 17.10 19.67 11.12
C GLY A 121 18.42 18.88 11.24
N THR A 122 18.40 17.64 11.74
CA THR A 122 19.60 16.76 11.77
C THR A 122 19.80 16.03 10.45
N VAL A 123 18.75 15.86 9.66
CA VAL A 123 18.77 15.32 8.30
C VAL A 123 18.48 16.44 7.32
N HIS A 124 19.21 16.49 6.22
CA HIS A 124 18.99 17.46 5.14
C HIS A 124 19.16 16.77 3.80
N ILE A 125 18.84 17.48 2.71
CA ILE A 125 19.19 17.02 1.38
C ILE A 125 20.70 16.97 1.30
N SER A 126 21.22 15.76 1.11
CA SER A 126 22.66 15.50 1.04
C SER A 126 23.27 16.09 -0.24
N THR A 127 24.57 16.30 -0.22
CA THR A 127 25.31 16.68 -1.42
C THR A 127 25.83 15.41 -2.09
N ASN A 128 25.56 15.27 -3.38
CA ASN A 128 26.22 14.28 -4.22
C ASN A 128 27.36 15.01 -4.94
N GLY A 129 28.61 14.74 -4.55
CA GLY A 129 29.72 15.56 -5.00
C GLY A 129 29.77 16.91 -4.28
N THR A 130 29.75 18.01 -5.03
CA THR A 130 29.81 19.38 -4.50
C THR A 130 28.49 20.09 -4.37
N ASN A 131 27.41 19.55 -4.97
CA ASN A 131 26.14 20.24 -5.10
C ASN A 131 24.95 19.41 -4.59
N ARG A 132 24.02 20.05 -3.88
CA ARG A 132 22.71 19.44 -3.52
C ARG A 132 21.80 19.23 -4.71
N THR A 133 22.01 19.97 -5.78
CA THR A 133 21.26 19.87 -7.04
C THR A 133 21.35 18.45 -7.62
N ASP A 134 22.50 17.80 -7.52
CA ASP A 134 22.68 16.45 -8.06
C ASP A 134 21.82 15.43 -7.34
N THR A 135 21.69 15.52 -6.01
CA THR A 135 20.77 14.68 -5.23
C THR A 135 19.32 14.90 -5.63
N ILE A 136 18.91 16.15 -5.89
CA ILE A 136 17.54 16.45 -6.36
C ILE A 136 17.31 15.88 -7.76
N LEU A 137 18.29 15.95 -8.64
CA LEU A 137 18.22 15.34 -9.98
C LEU A 137 18.10 13.82 -9.89
N ASP A 138 18.83 13.17 -8.97
CA ASP A 138 18.71 11.74 -8.71
C ASP A 138 17.31 11.37 -8.18
N MET A 139 16.70 12.19 -7.33
CA MET A 139 15.32 12.01 -6.88
C MET A 139 14.33 12.12 -8.04
N ILE A 140 14.51 13.10 -8.92
CA ILE A 140 13.68 13.26 -10.14
C ILE A 140 13.86 12.06 -11.07
N ALA A 141 15.08 11.59 -11.26
CA ALA A 141 15.37 10.40 -12.05
C ALA A 141 14.72 9.15 -11.45
N ALA A 142 14.77 9.01 -10.12
CA ALA A 142 14.12 7.91 -9.40
C ALA A 142 12.58 7.89 -9.60
N MET A 143 11.93 9.05 -9.72
CA MET A 143 10.50 9.15 -10.02
C MET A 143 10.13 8.66 -11.42
N LYS A 144 11.08 8.71 -12.35
CA LYS A 144 10.93 8.27 -13.75
C LYS A 144 11.42 6.84 -13.98
N ASP A 145 12.04 6.21 -12.97
CA ASP A 145 12.57 4.85 -13.07
C ASP A 145 11.43 3.82 -13.11
N THR A 146 11.31 3.13 -14.24
CA THR A 146 10.27 2.11 -14.45
C THR A 146 10.58 0.77 -13.77
N LYS A 147 11.81 0.54 -13.32
CA LYS A 147 12.22 -0.75 -12.73
C LYS A 147 11.58 -1.02 -11.36
N LYS A 148 11.17 0.01 -10.67
CA LYS A 148 10.69 -0.06 -9.27
C LYS A 148 9.22 -0.41 -9.13
N LEU A 149 8.39 -0.09 -10.13
CA LEU A 149 6.93 -0.24 -10.11
C LEU A 149 6.42 -1.07 -11.30
N ASN A 150 6.97 -2.27 -11.47
CA ASN A 150 6.51 -3.23 -12.49
C ASN A 150 6.48 -2.64 -13.91
N GLY A 151 7.54 -1.99 -14.32
CA GLY A 151 7.65 -1.39 -15.66
C GLY A 151 6.97 -0.04 -15.81
N LYS A 152 6.57 0.62 -14.73
CA LYS A 152 5.86 1.92 -14.75
C LYS A 152 6.63 2.98 -13.97
N THR A 153 6.55 4.22 -14.43
CA THR A 153 6.91 5.38 -13.62
C THR A 153 5.90 5.57 -12.48
N PHE A 154 6.22 6.39 -11.49
CA PHE A 154 5.27 6.72 -10.41
C PHE A 154 3.98 7.32 -10.94
N ALA A 155 4.06 8.23 -11.91
CA ALA A 155 2.89 8.85 -12.55
C ALA A 155 2.05 7.82 -13.32
N ASP A 156 2.69 6.96 -14.12
CA ASP A 156 1.98 5.92 -14.89
C ASP A 156 1.33 4.89 -13.97
N TYR A 157 1.99 4.57 -12.86
CA TYR A 157 1.43 3.65 -11.86
C TYR A 157 0.15 4.22 -11.24
N MET A 158 0.16 5.49 -10.82
CA MET A 158 -1.03 6.17 -10.29
C MET A 158 -2.15 6.29 -11.31
N ASN A 159 -1.84 6.68 -12.54
CA ASN A 159 -2.82 6.76 -13.62
C ASN A 159 -3.46 5.39 -13.91
N ASN A 160 -2.65 4.34 -13.95
CA ASN A 160 -3.14 2.98 -14.14
C ASN A 160 -4.06 2.54 -13.00
N LEU A 161 -3.68 2.82 -11.75
CA LEU A 161 -4.47 2.49 -10.57
C LEU A 161 -5.82 3.22 -10.58
N SER A 162 -5.82 4.51 -10.93
CA SER A 162 -7.05 5.32 -11.05
C SER A 162 -7.96 4.80 -12.16
N THR A 163 -7.41 4.41 -13.31
CA THR A 163 -8.16 3.84 -14.42
C THR A 163 -8.78 2.49 -14.04
N GLN A 164 -8.02 1.64 -13.34
CA GLN A 164 -8.53 0.37 -12.85
C GLN A 164 -9.66 0.57 -11.85
N LEU A 165 -9.51 1.50 -10.91
CA LEU A 165 -10.54 1.79 -9.92
C LEU A 165 -11.81 2.33 -10.59
N ALA A 166 -11.69 3.22 -11.57
CA ALA A 166 -12.83 3.73 -12.32
C ALA A 166 -13.56 2.62 -13.08
N SER A 167 -12.81 1.70 -13.71
CA SER A 167 -13.38 0.54 -14.40
C SER A 167 -14.09 -0.42 -13.46
N ASP A 168 -13.55 -0.65 -12.26
CA ASP A 168 -14.14 -1.58 -11.30
C ASP A 168 -15.34 -0.98 -10.55
N SER A 169 -15.52 0.35 -10.63
CA SER A 169 -16.60 1.09 -9.97
C SER A 169 -17.81 1.33 -10.89
N SER A 170 -17.72 0.99 -12.18
CA SER A 170 -18.77 1.15 -13.19
C SER A 170 -19.53 -0.15 -13.43
#